data_fb0b002d233f354a07c334c5aa4ee91a
#
_entry.id   fb0b002d233f354a07c334c5aa4ee91a
#
_cell.length_a   1.000
_cell.length_b   1.000
_cell.length_c   1.000
_cell.angle_alpha   90.00
_cell.angle_beta   90.00
_cell.angle_gamma   90.00
#
_symmetry.space_group_name_H-M   'P 1'
#
loop_
_entity.id
_entity.type
_entity.pdbx_description
1 polymer ?
#
loop_
_entity_poly.entity_id
_entity_poly.type
_entity_poly.pdbx_seq_one_letter_code
_entity_poly.pdbx_strand_id
1 'polypeptide(L)'
;MTNYAEGAPVVRSRRANPMGLYVTLAGIALFTIAVFLDWLATDIEDTERVTGASVSGYETDSLIPFVAYLGIGLAAAMLYAMTRAHRRQHRGLTLTSMAVGIAATLLALSYLVDAPGVPEGGRDLSPEIGVWLALIGGLLWAAGSGLFAKEIDGDDHLDDTTYGRGRAA
;
A
#
# COMPACT_ATOMS: atom_id res chain seq x y z
N MET A 1 -2.85 -30.22 -52.35
CA MET A 1 -1.91 -29.37 -51.61
C MET A 1 -2.71 -28.20 -51.05
N THR A 2 -3.21 -28.33 -49.85
CA THR A 2 -4.08 -27.34 -49.20
C THR A 2 -3.20 -26.65 -48.12
N ASN A 3 -2.84 -25.40 -48.40
CA ASN A 3 -2.16 -24.52 -47.45
C ASN A 3 -3.13 -24.07 -46.37
N TYR A 4 -3.13 -24.73 -45.24
CA TYR A 4 -3.73 -24.17 -44.04
C TYR A 4 -2.70 -23.23 -43.37
N ALA A 5 -2.68 -22.00 -43.82
CA ALA A 5 -2.11 -20.92 -43.01
C ALA A 5 -3.13 -20.57 -41.95
N GLU A 6 -3.29 -21.42 -40.94
CA GLU A 6 -4.05 -21.06 -39.73
C GLU A 6 -3.29 -19.95 -39.04
N GLY A 7 -3.91 -18.75 -39.04
CA GLY A 7 -3.38 -17.59 -38.36
C GLY A 7 -3.16 -17.90 -36.88
N ALA A 8 -1.89 -17.89 -36.45
CA ALA A 8 -1.57 -18.00 -35.03
C ALA A 8 -2.39 -16.95 -34.26
N PRO A 9 -3.07 -17.33 -33.17
CA PRO A 9 -3.83 -16.37 -32.38
C PRO A 9 -2.89 -15.27 -31.93
N VAL A 10 -3.21 -14.03 -32.33
CA VAL A 10 -2.49 -12.86 -31.88
C VAL A 10 -2.79 -12.73 -30.38
N VAL A 11 -1.90 -13.25 -29.56
CA VAL A 11 -1.95 -13.04 -28.10
C VAL A 11 -1.79 -11.54 -27.87
N ARG A 12 -2.90 -10.86 -27.73
CA ARG A 12 -2.91 -9.45 -27.29
C ARG A 12 -2.30 -9.41 -25.90
N SER A 13 -1.05 -8.99 -25.81
CA SER A 13 -0.44 -8.66 -24.53
C SER A 13 -1.28 -7.56 -23.86
N ARG A 14 -2.15 -7.95 -22.93
CA ARG A 14 -2.86 -6.99 -22.10
C ARG A 14 -1.80 -6.34 -21.20
N ARG A 15 -1.48 -5.08 -21.47
CA ARG A 15 -0.75 -4.25 -20.52
C ARG A 15 -1.61 -4.12 -19.27
N ALA A 16 -1.05 -4.44 -18.10
CA ALA A 16 -1.71 -4.18 -16.84
C ALA A 16 -2.10 -2.70 -16.78
N ASN A 17 -3.32 -2.42 -16.31
CA ASN A 17 -3.78 -1.06 -16.13
C ASN A 17 -3.00 -0.43 -14.96
N PRO A 18 -2.27 0.67 -15.12
CA PRO A 18 -1.47 1.27 -14.07
C PRO A 18 -2.31 1.92 -12.96
N MET A 19 -3.64 1.93 -13.09
CA MET A 19 -4.53 2.60 -12.14
C MET A 19 -4.33 2.12 -10.71
N GLY A 20 -4.24 0.80 -10.51
CA GLY A 20 -4.00 0.22 -9.18
C GLY A 20 -2.69 0.71 -8.57
N LEU A 21 -1.62 0.83 -9.37
CA LEU A 21 -0.35 1.37 -8.91
C LEU A 21 -0.47 2.84 -8.50
N TYR A 22 -1.13 3.68 -9.30
CA TYR A 22 -1.29 5.10 -8.96
C TYR A 22 -2.06 5.29 -7.65
N VAL A 23 -3.12 4.49 -7.43
CA VAL A 23 -3.88 4.51 -6.17
C VAL A 23 -2.99 4.08 -5.00
N THR A 24 -2.16 3.03 -5.18
CA THR A 24 -1.18 2.61 -4.16
C THR A 24 -0.20 3.71 -3.82
N LEU A 25 0.41 4.34 -4.83
CA LEU A 25 1.38 5.42 -4.63
C LEU A 25 0.76 6.63 -3.93
N ALA A 26 -0.46 7.00 -4.31
CA ALA A 26 -1.21 8.06 -3.64
C ALA A 26 -1.49 7.70 -2.16
N GLY A 27 -1.88 6.45 -1.87
CA GLY A 27 -2.08 5.96 -0.51
C GLY A 27 -0.81 6.02 0.34
N ILE A 28 0.32 5.54 -0.21
CA ILE A 28 1.63 5.60 0.46
C ILE A 28 2.04 7.05 0.72
N ALA A 29 1.90 7.94 -0.26
CA ALA A 29 2.23 9.35 -0.10
C ALA A 29 1.37 10.01 0.98
N LEU A 30 0.07 9.73 0.98
CA LEU A 30 -0.86 10.27 1.97
C LEU A 30 -0.52 9.78 3.39
N PHE A 31 -0.26 8.48 3.56
CA PHE A 31 0.18 7.91 4.84
C PHE A 31 1.50 8.54 5.30
N THR A 32 2.47 8.70 4.39
CA THR A 32 3.77 9.31 4.71
C THR A 32 3.62 10.77 5.15
N ILE A 33 2.76 11.55 4.50
CA ILE A 33 2.46 12.93 4.91
C ILE A 33 1.81 12.95 6.29
N ALA A 34 0.87 12.03 6.53
CA ALA A 34 0.16 11.92 7.79
C ALA A 34 1.09 11.72 9.01
N VAL A 35 2.25 11.07 8.81
CA VAL A 35 3.26 10.87 9.89
C VAL A 35 3.76 12.19 10.49
N PHE A 36 3.80 13.26 9.71
CA PHE A 36 4.29 14.57 10.14
C PHE A 36 3.17 15.50 10.66
N LEU A 37 1.94 15.04 10.62
CA LEU A 37 0.79 15.77 11.17
C LEU A 37 0.53 15.33 12.59
N ASP A 38 -0.26 16.13 13.32
CA ASP A 38 -0.68 15.80 14.68
C ASP A 38 -1.58 14.57 14.67
N TRP A 39 -1.22 13.58 15.47
CA TRP A 39 -1.97 12.33 15.62
C TRP A 39 -2.81 12.34 16.89
N LEU A 40 -2.27 12.92 17.95
CA LEU A 40 -2.92 12.98 19.25
C LEU A 40 -2.81 14.41 19.80
N ALA A 41 -3.90 14.88 20.38
CA ALA A 41 -3.92 16.11 21.16
C ALA A 41 -4.48 15.85 22.56
N THR A 42 -4.00 16.62 23.52
CA THR A 42 -4.52 16.61 24.91
C THR A 42 -5.21 17.92 25.19
N ASP A 43 -6.49 17.88 25.53
CA ASP A 43 -7.19 19.03 26.09
C ASP A 43 -6.92 19.08 27.59
N ILE A 44 -5.87 19.78 28.02
CA ILE A 44 -5.67 20.08 29.45
C ILE A 44 -6.36 21.42 29.71
N GLU A 45 -7.60 21.39 30.16
CA GLU A 45 -8.23 22.52 30.82
C GLU A 45 -7.63 22.70 32.22
N ASP A 46 -6.41 23.19 32.28
CA ASP A 46 -5.91 23.77 33.53
C ASP A 46 -6.37 25.24 33.56
N THR A 47 -7.05 25.63 34.63
CA THR A 47 -7.81 26.86 34.80
C THR A 47 -7.04 28.18 34.60
N GLU A 48 -5.75 28.15 34.28
CA GLU A 48 -4.90 29.31 34.00
C GLU A 48 -4.10 29.30 32.71
N ARG A 49 -3.95 28.16 32.02
CA ARG A 49 -3.24 28.06 30.69
C ARG A 49 -3.80 26.91 29.90
N VAL A 50 -4.50 27.22 28.81
CA VAL A 50 -4.81 26.27 27.75
C VAL A 50 -3.49 25.97 27.04
N THR A 51 -2.80 24.93 27.46
CA THR A 51 -1.66 24.37 26.73
C THR A 51 -2.11 23.03 26.15
N GLY A 52 -2.83 23.08 25.01
CA GLY A 52 -3.03 21.89 24.19
C GLY A 52 -1.65 21.42 23.70
N ALA A 53 -1.21 20.25 24.12
CA ALA A 53 -0.01 19.63 23.55
C ALA A 53 -0.46 18.66 22.48
N SER A 54 -0.07 18.91 21.22
CA SER A 54 -0.24 17.95 20.13
C SER A 54 1.06 17.20 19.89
N VAL A 55 0.95 15.95 19.47
CA VAL A 55 2.08 15.07 19.16
C VAL A 55 1.91 14.52 17.76
N SER A 56 2.93 14.72 16.93
CA SER A 56 2.94 14.19 15.56
C SER A 56 3.06 12.66 15.55
N GLY A 57 2.64 12.02 14.45
CA GLY A 57 2.82 10.58 14.29
C GLY A 57 4.28 10.15 14.38
N TYR A 58 5.21 11.03 13.98
CA TYR A 58 6.64 10.78 14.08
C TYR A 58 7.14 10.68 15.52
N GLU A 59 6.54 11.45 16.44
CA GLU A 59 6.93 11.53 17.85
C GLU A 59 6.15 10.56 18.74
N THR A 60 4.98 10.12 18.27
CA THR A 60 4.07 9.27 19.05
C THR A 60 4.62 7.86 19.23
N ASP A 61 5.00 7.19 18.14
CA ASP A 61 5.52 5.82 18.14
C ASP A 61 6.48 5.61 16.97
N SER A 62 7.59 4.95 17.22
CA SER A 62 8.59 4.59 16.19
C SER A 62 8.06 3.66 15.10
N LEU A 63 7.00 2.92 15.36
CA LEU A 63 6.36 2.04 14.38
C LEU A 63 5.72 2.83 13.23
N ILE A 64 5.17 4.02 13.52
CA ILE A 64 4.49 4.85 12.52
C ILE A 64 5.46 5.29 11.42
N PRO A 65 6.59 5.97 11.70
CA PRO A 65 7.56 6.32 10.66
C PRO A 65 8.20 5.09 10.02
N PHE A 66 8.38 3.99 10.75
CA PHE A 66 8.91 2.75 10.17
C PHE A 66 8.00 2.21 9.06
N VAL A 67 6.68 2.19 9.26
CA VAL A 67 5.70 1.76 8.25
C VAL A 67 5.73 2.72 7.05
N ALA A 68 5.89 4.02 7.25
CA ALA A 68 6.03 4.99 6.17
C ALA A 68 7.30 4.74 5.33
N TYR A 69 8.45 4.50 5.98
CA TYR A 69 9.71 4.19 5.27
C TYR A 69 9.61 2.88 4.49
N LEU A 70 8.97 1.86 5.07
CA LEU A 70 8.70 0.62 4.36
C LEU A 70 7.81 0.86 3.13
N GLY A 71 6.80 1.73 3.26
CA GLY A 71 5.95 2.16 2.15
C GLY A 71 6.73 2.83 1.03
N ILE A 72 7.63 3.75 1.35
CA ILE A 72 8.50 4.41 0.37
C ILE A 72 9.36 3.37 -0.36
N GLY A 73 9.95 2.42 0.37
CA GLY A 73 10.72 1.33 -0.21
C GLY A 73 9.91 0.46 -1.17
N LEU A 74 8.68 0.10 -0.78
CA LEU A 74 7.76 -0.66 -1.63
C LEU A 74 7.33 0.13 -2.87
N ALA A 75 7.05 1.43 -2.74
CA ALA A 75 6.73 2.31 -3.86
C ALA A 75 7.88 2.36 -4.87
N ALA A 76 9.11 2.53 -4.41
CA ALA A 76 10.30 2.52 -5.26
C ALA A 76 10.48 1.17 -5.97
N ALA A 77 10.29 0.05 -5.25
CA ALA A 77 10.38 -1.30 -5.81
C ALA A 77 9.30 -1.55 -6.87
N MET A 78 8.06 -1.11 -6.64
CA MET A 78 6.95 -1.25 -7.60
C MET A 78 7.18 -0.40 -8.84
N LEU A 79 7.67 0.83 -8.70
CA LEU A 79 8.03 1.70 -9.83
C LEU A 79 9.18 1.09 -10.64
N TYR A 80 10.22 0.59 -9.97
CA TYR A 80 11.34 -0.10 -10.63
C TYR A 80 10.84 -1.32 -11.39
N ALA A 81 10.00 -2.12 -10.75
CA ALA A 81 9.41 -3.30 -11.34
C ALA A 81 8.63 -2.98 -12.62
N MET A 82 7.83 -1.92 -12.65
CA MET A 82 7.10 -1.48 -13.85
C MET A 82 8.01 -1.10 -15.02
N THR A 83 9.19 -0.58 -14.74
CA THR A 83 10.12 -0.13 -15.81
C THR A 83 10.94 -1.27 -16.41
N ARG A 84 11.17 -2.35 -15.68
CA ARG A 84 12.18 -3.35 -16.05
C ARG A 84 11.68 -4.76 -16.27
N ALA A 85 10.56 -5.16 -15.67
CA ALA A 85 10.36 -6.56 -15.53
C ALA A 85 9.37 -7.17 -16.51
N HIS A 86 9.68 -8.41 -16.87
CA HIS A 86 8.72 -9.37 -17.35
C HIS A 86 7.65 -9.55 -16.26
N ARG A 87 6.41 -9.40 -16.61
CA ARG A 87 5.21 -9.23 -15.76
C ARG A 87 5.00 -10.23 -14.63
N ARG A 88 5.72 -11.36 -14.66
CA ARG A 88 5.58 -12.47 -13.71
C ARG A 88 6.14 -12.23 -12.31
N GLN A 89 7.02 -11.26 -12.14
CA GLN A 89 7.72 -11.05 -10.85
C GLN A 89 7.00 -10.08 -9.91
N HIS A 90 5.90 -9.47 -10.34
CA HIS A 90 5.30 -8.36 -9.59
C HIS A 90 4.20 -8.76 -8.63
N ARG A 91 3.56 -9.91 -8.80
CA ARG A 91 2.45 -10.33 -7.95
C ARG A 91 2.85 -10.46 -6.48
N GLY A 92 3.99 -11.09 -6.19
CA GLY A 92 4.51 -11.19 -4.84
C GLY A 92 4.74 -9.82 -4.20
N LEU A 93 5.35 -8.89 -4.95
CA LEU A 93 5.61 -7.54 -4.47
C LEU A 93 4.31 -6.77 -4.20
N THR A 94 3.32 -6.87 -5.08
CA THR A 94 2.04 -6.17 -4.92
C THR A 94 1.22 -6.74 -3.77
N LEU A 95 1.23 -8.05 -3.54
CA LEU A 95 0.57 -8.69 -2.40
C LEU A 95 1.26 -8.32 -1.08
N THR A 96 2.60 -8.27 -1.06
CA THR A 96 3.34 -7.76 0.09
C THR A 96 2.98 -6.30 0.38
N SER A 97 2.92 -5.47 -0.65
CA SER A 97 2.50 -4.07 -0.52
C SER A 97 1.07 -3.95 0.02
N MET A 98 0.14 -4.81 -0.43
CA MET A 98 -1.23 -4.88 0.09
C MET A 98 -1.25 -5.24 1.58
N ALA A 99 -0.47 -6.24 1.99
CA ALA A 99 -0.39 -6.66 3.39
C ALA A 99 0.13 -5.53 4.29
N VAL A 100 1.16 -4.79 3.84
CA VAL A 100 1.66 -3.61 4.57
C VAL A 100 0.64 -2.49 4.61
N GLY A 101 -0.10 -2.24 3.51
CA GLY A 101 -1.19 -1.26 3.48
C GLY A 101 -2.33 -1.61 4.46
N ILE A 102 -2.67 -2.90 4.59
CA ILE A 102 -3.62 -3.37 5.62
C ILE A 102 -3.06 -3.12 7.02
N ALA A 103 -1.79 -3.46 7.28
CA ALA A 103 -1.16 -3.20 8.56
C ALA A 103 -1.13 -1.71 8.91
N ALA A 104 -0.84 -0.83 7.93
CA ALA A 104 -0.88 0.62 8.09
C ALA A 104 -2.30 1.11 8.45
N THR A 105 -3.32 0.53 7.81
CA THR A 105 -4.74 0.84 8.11
C THR A 105 -5.10 0.43 9.54
N LEU A 106 -4.72 -0.79 9.95
CA LEU A 106 -5.01 -1.30 11.30
C LEU A 106 -4.24 -0.50 12.36
N LEU A 107 -3.01 -0.07 12.06
CA LEU A 107 -2.23 0.80 12.93
C LEU A 107 -2.97 2.14 13.14
N ALA A 108 -3.40 2.81 12.07
CA ALA A 108 -4.16 4.05 12.20
C ALA A 108 -5.50 3.83 12.94
N LEU A 109 -6.18 2.71 12.69
CA LEU A 109 -7.42 2.36 13.36
C LEU A 109 -7.21 2.13 14.87
N SER A 110 -6.08 1.55 15.30
CA SER A 110 -5.80 1.36 16.72
C SER A 110 -5.73 2.69 17.47
N TYR A 111 -5.16 3.73 16.84
CA TYR A 111 -5.12 5.08 17.41
C TYR A 111 -6.49 5.79 17.45
N LEU A 112 -7.45 5.36 16.62
CA LEU A 112 -8.83 5.86 16.70
C LEU A 112 -9.64 5.20 17.82
N VAL A 113 -9.32 3.96 18.15
CA VAL A 113 -10.07 3.19 19.18
C VAL A 113 -9.46 3.41 20.55
N ASP A 114 -8.15 3.25 20.66
CA ASP A 114 -7.40 3.41 21.89
C ASP A 114 -5.92 3.59 21.53
N ALA A 115 -5.33 4.71 21.94
CA ALA A 115 -3.94 5.02 21.59
C ALA A 115 -2.98 4.02 22.27
N PRO A 116 -2.23 3.20 21.49
CA PRO A 116 -1.37 2.19 22.08
C PRO A 116 -0.29 2.81 22.98
N GLY A 117 -0.07 2.20 24.15
CA GLY A 117 1.01 2.61 25.06
C GLY A 117 0.64 3.75 26.04
N VAL A 118 -0.58 4.25 25.99
CA VAL A 118 -1.08 5.20 27.00
C VAL A 118 -1.58 4.42 28.22
N PRO A 119 -1.08 4.68 29.44
CA PRO A 119 -1.56 4.01 30.64
C PRO A 119 -3.07 4.27 30.87
N GLU A 120 -3.82 3.24 31.27
CA GLU A 120 -5.21 3.39 31.71
C GLU A 120 -5.30 4.48 32.80
N GLY A 121 -6.12 5.51 32.55
CA GLY A 121 -6.25 6.66 33.44
C GLY A 121 -5.35 7.85 33.11
N GLY A 122 -4.57 7.79 32.05
CA GLY A 122 -3.86 8.93 31.50
C GLY A 122 -4.74 9.69 30.51
N ARG A 123 -4.80 10.97 30.67
CA ARG A 123 -5.29 12.08 29.83
C ARG A 123 -6.22 11.70 28.69
N ASP A 124 -7.34 12.38 28.58
CA ASP A 124 -8.23 12.32 27.42
C ASP A 124 -7.45 12.73 26.16
N LEU A 125 -6.97 11.73 25.39
CA LEU A 125 -6.29 11.92 24.12
C LEU A 125 -7.32 11.87 23.00
N SER A 126 -7.44 12.94 22.25
CA SER A 126 -8.28 12.98 21.06
C SER A 126 -7.46 12.69 19.80
N PRO A 127 -7.98 11.82 18.89
CA PRO A 127 -7.32 11.57 17.62
C PRO A 127 -7.45 12.79 16.69
N GLU A 128 -6.31 13.26 16.18
CA GLU A 128 -6.20 14.42 15.32
C GLU A 128 -6.19 14.06 13.82
N ILE A 129 -6.08 15.07 12.97
CA ILE A 129 -6.17 14.95 11.50
C ILE A 129 -5.17 13.94 10.92
N GLY A 130 -4.00 13.77 11.54
CA GLY A 130 -2.98 12.83 11.09
C GLY A 130 -3.46 11.38 11.07
N VAL A 131 -4.20 10.96 12.11
CA VAL A 131 -4.76 9.60 12.20
C VAL A 131 -5.77 9.34 11.09
N TRP A 132 -6.65 10.31 10.83
CA TRP A 132 -7.65 10.19 9.76
C TRP A 132 -7.01 10.11 8.38
N LEU A 133 -6.00 10.94 8.14
CA LEU A 133 -5.25 10.92 6.90
C LEU A 133 -4.48 9.61 6.71
N ALA A 134 -3.88 9.11 7.80
CA ALA A 134 -3.18 7.82 7.79
C ALA A 134 -4.14 6.66 7.51
N LEU A 135 -5.35 6.68 8.08
CA LEU A 135 -6.37 5.66 7.83
C LEU A 135 -6.78 5.64 6.34
N ILE A 136 -7.08 6.81 5.78
CA ILE A 136 -7.44 6.93 4.36
C ILE A 136 -6.26 6.51 3.47
N GLY A 137 -5.04 6.94 3.81
CA GLY A 137 -3.82 6.57 3.10
C GLY A 137 -3.58 5.06 3.09
N GLY A 138 -3.72 4.41 4.25
CA GLY A 138 -3.58 2.96 4.39
C GLY A 138 -4.62 2.18 3.58
N LEU A 139 -5.89 2.62 3.61
CA LEU A 139 -6.97 2.02 2.82
C LEU A 139 -6.71 2.13 1.31
N LEU A 140 -6.31 3.30 0.83
CA LEU A 140 -5.96 3.51 -0.58
C LEU A 140 -4.75 2.67 -0.97
N TRP A 141 -3.74 2.60 -0.12
CA TRP A 141 -2.56 1.76 -0.32
C TRP A 141 -2.95 0.28 -0.47
N ALA A 142 -3.70 -0.27 0.47
CA ALA A 142 -4.15 -1.66 0.44
C ALA A 142 -5.02 -1.96 -0.78
N ALA A 143 -6.06 -1.13 -1.03
CA ALA A 143 -6.98 -1.30 -2.14
C ALA A 143 -6.28 -1.18 -3.50
N GLY A 144 -5.42 -0.16 -3.67
CA GLY A 144 -4.65 0.04 -4.89
C GLY A 144 -3.73 -1.13 -5.20
N SER A 145 -3.00 -1.63 -4.18
CA SER A 145 -2.13 -2.80 -4.31
C SER A 145 -2.92 -4.07 -4.70
N GLY A 146 -4.10 -4.28 -4.09
CA GLY A 146 -4.98 -5.39 -4.43
C GLY A 146 -5.52 -5.30 -5.87
N LEU A 147 -5.94 -4.11 -6.31
CA LEU A 147 -6.38 -3.89 -7.68
C LEU A 147 -5.24 -4.15 -8.68
N PHE A 148 -4.04 -3.69 -8.37
CA PHE A 148 -2.88 -3.91 -9.22
C PHE A 148 -2.49 -5.38 -9.29
N ALA A 149 -2.56 -6.12 -8.16
CA ALA A 149 -2.32 -7.56 -8.11
C ALA A 149 -3.32 -8.35 -8.97
N LYS A 150 -4.59 -7.95 -9.00
CA LYS A 150 -5.64 -8.60 -9.79
C LYS A 150 -5.39 -8.50 -11.30
N GLU A 151 -4.85 -7.39 -11.77
CA GLU A 151 -4.64 -7.17 -13.21
C GLU A 151 -3.47 -7.98 -13.78
N ILE A 152 -2.57 -8.45 -12.92
CA ILE A 152 -1.43 -9.29 -13.29
C ILE A 152 -1.85 -10.76 -13.52
N ASP A 153 -3.01 -11.18 -13.03
CA ASP A 153 -3.52 -12.56 -13.16
C ASP A 153 -3.74 -13.01 -14.62
N GLY A 154 -3.88 -12.08 -15.55
CA GLY A 154 -4.03 -12.41 -16.97
C GLY A 154 -2.76 -12.93 -17.64
N ASP A 155 -1.60 -12.85 -17.00
CA ASP A 155 -0.29 -13.25 -17.53
C ASP A 155 0.22 -14.58 -16.93
N ASP A 156 -0.45 -15.15 -15.93
CA ASP A 156 -0.08 -16.41 -15.27
C ASP A 156 -0.41 -17.67 -16.10
N HIS A 157 -1.18 -17.51 -17.16
CA HIS A 157 -1.33 -18.58 -18.15
C HIS A 157 -0.05 -18.64 -18.98
N LEU A 158 0.91 -19.41 -18.49
CA LEU A 158 1.95 -19.99 -19.33
C LEU A 158 1.24 -20.73 -20.45
N ASP A 159 1.39 -20.24 -21.67
CA ASP A 159 1.11 -21.05 -22.84
C ASP A 159 1.98 -22.31 -22.74
N ASP A 160 1.39 -23.40 -22.21
CA ASP A 160 1.97 -24.74 -22.20
C ASP A 160 2.34 -25.21 -23.61
N THR A 161 1.85 -24.49 -24.64
CA THR A 161 2.14 -24.74 -26.05
C THR A 161 3.58 -24.45 -26.43
N THR A 162 4.33 -23.62 -25.68
CA THR A 162 5.73 -23.31 -26.01
C THR A 162 6.69 -24.40 -25.53
N TYR A 163 6.33 -25.17 -24.51
CA TYR A 163 7.17 -26.27 -24.00
C TYR A 163 6.99 -27.60 -24.74
N GLY A 164 5.89 -27.77 -25.49
CA GLY A 164 5.60 -28.99 -26.24
C GLY A 164 6.37 -29.13 -27.58
N ARG A 165 6.90 -28.02 -28.14
CA ARG A 165 7.56 -28.05 -29.46
C ARG A 165 9.04 -28.39 -29.44
N GLY A 166 9.68 -28.52 -28.31
CA GLY A 166 11.10 -28.82 -28.18
C GLY A 166 11.46 -30.32 -28.06
N ARG A 167 10.47 -31.22 -28.05
CA ARG A 167 10.71 -32.68 -27.84
C ARG A 167 10.36 -33.60 -28.98
N ALA A 168 10.13 -33.07 -30.17
CA ALA A 168 9.92 -33.87 -31.38
C ALA A 168 10.99 -33.49 -32.42
N ALA A 169 12.26 -33.82 -32.13
CA ALA A 169 13.36 -33.91 -33.10
C ALA A 169 14.34 -34.96 -32.58
#